data_556bd569bd395627e0bf804687438fb1
#
_entry.id   556bd569bd395627e0bf804687438fb1
#
_cell.length_a   1.000
_cell.length_b   1.000
_cell.length_c   1.000
_cell.angle_alpha   90.00
_cell.angle_beta   90.00
_cell.angle_gamma   90.00
#
_symmetry.space_group_name_H-M   'P 1'
#
loop_
_entity.id
_entity.type
_entity.pdbx_description
1 polymer ?
#
loop_
_entity_poly.entity_id
_entity_poly.type
_entity_poly.pdbx_seq_one_letter_code
_entity_poly.pdbx_strand_id
1 'polypeptide(L)'
;MLEKYIEKKLVAEVKKMEGIAAKFVSPGLDGMPDRIVLLPHGKMAFIELKAPGKKPRPLQIRRIRQLQKLGFTCYVIDDVQQIGGILSEIQSS
;
A
#
# COMPACT_ATOMS: atom_id res chain seq x y z
N MET A 1 14.47 -10.67 6.44
CA MET A 1 13.26 -10.73 5.62
C MET A 1 13.31 -9.66 4.55
N LEU A 2 12.94 -10.02 3.33
CA LEU A 2 13.02 -9.11 2.20
C LEU A 2 11.67 -8.43 1.96
N GLU A 3 11.72 -7.24 1.36
CA GLU A 3 10.52 -6.53 0.92
C GLU A 3 9.64 -7.41 0.02
N LYS A 4 10.28 -8.22 -0.82
CA LYS A 4 9.59 -9.14 -1.73
C LYS A 4 8.67 -10.13 -1.02
N TYR A 5 9.04 -10.57 0.18
CA TYR A 5 8.21 -11.46 0.97
C TYR A 5 6.93 -10.74 1.42
N ILE A 6 7.06 -9.50 1.86
CA ILE A 6 5.93 -8.67 2.27
C ILE A 6 5.00 -8.44 1.08
N GLU A 7 5.58 -8.15 -0.09
CA GLU A 7 4.83 -7.96 -1.33
C GLU A 7 3.99 -9.19 -1.67
N LYS A 8 4.61 -10.37 -1.65
CA LYS A 8 3.90 -11.61 -1.95
C LYS A 8 2.76 -11.87 -1.00
N LYS A 9 2.99 -11.59 0.29
CA LYS A 9 1.96 -11.78 1.31
C LYS A 9 0.79 -10.84 1.09
N LEU A 10 1.07 -9.57 0.77
CA LEU A 10 0.03 -8.60 0.48
C LEU A 10 -0.83 -9.05 -0.70
N VAL A 11 -0.19 -9.43 -1.80
CA VAL A 11 -0.91 -9.87 -3.01
C VAL A 11 -1.81 -11.07 -2.70
N ALA A 12 -1.28 -12.05 -1.96
CA ALA A 12 -2.03 -13.25 -1.60
C ALA A 12 -3.24 -12.93 -0.73
N GLU A 13 -3.07 -12.08 0.29
CA GLU A 13 -4.16 -11.74 1.21
C GLU A 13 -5.24 -10.90 0.53
N VAL A 14 -4.85 -9.98 -0.35
CA VAL A 14 -5.80 -9.18 -1.12
C VAL A 14 -6.60 -10.08 -2.06
N LYS A 15 -5.93 -11.06 -2.68
CA LYS A 15 -6.62 -12.01 -3.57
C LYS A 15 -7.67 -12.82 -2.82
N LYS A 16 -7.39 -13.22 -1.58
CA LYS A 16 -8.35 -13.94 -0.75
C LYS A 16 -9.61 -13.11 -0.47
N MET A 17 -9.49 -11.80 -0.50
CA MET A 17 -10.61 -10.88 -0.30
C MET A 17 -11.29 -10.52 -1.62
N GLU A 18 -10.97 -11.24 -2.69
CA GLU A 18 -11.49 -10.99 -4.04
C GLU A 18 -11.09 -9.63 -4.59
N GLY A 19 -9.91 -9.15 -4.19
CA GLY A 19 -9.37 -7.87 -4.63
C GLY A 19 -8.16 -8.02 -5.52
N ILE A 20 -7.58 -6.88 -5.85
CA ILE A 20 -6.38 -6.78 -6.68
C ILE A 20 -5.36 -5.88 -5.99
N ALA A 21 -4.13 -6.36 -5.83
CA ALA A 21 -3.03 -5.54 -5.37
C ALA A 21 -2.14 -5.24 -6.58
N ALA A 22 -2.46 -4.20 -7.32
CA ALA A 22 -1.79 -3.86 -8.56
C ALA A 22 -0.52 -3.05 -8.31
N LYS A 23 0.51 -3.30 -9.11
CA LYS A 23 1.68 -2.42 -9.12
C LYS A 23 1.27 -1.07 -9.67
N PHE A 24 1.80 -0.01 -9.07
CA PHE A 24 1.52 1.33 -9.52
C PHE A 24 2.82 2.00 -9.95
N VAL A 25 2.87 2.42 -11.20
CA VAL A 25 3.99 3.15 -11.77
C VAL A 25 3.47 4.47 -12.30
N SER A 26 4.09 5.57 -11.88
CA SER A 26 3.65 6.91 -12.29
C SER A 26 4.81 7.66 -12.93
N PRO A 27 5.05 7.47 -14.23
CA PRO A 27 6.09 8.21 -14.93
C PRO A 27 5.83 9.72 -14.84
N GLY A 28 6.87 10.49 -14.55
CA GLY A 28 6.73 11.94 -14.45
C GLY A 28 6.26 12.45 -13.11
N LEU A 29 5.92 11.57 -12.15
CA LEU A 29 5.53 11.98 -10.81
C LEU A 29 6.22 11.07 -9.80
N ASP A 30 7.38 11.48 -9.31
CA ASP A 30 8.20 10.67 -8.41
C ASP A 30 7.63 10.58 -7.01
N GLY A 31 8.00 9.50 -6.32
CA GLY A 31 7.66 9.31 -4.90
C GLY A 31 6.29 8.74 -4.64
N MET A 32 5.57 8.36 -5.68
CA MET A 32 4.25 7.72 -5.51
C MET A 32 4.39 6.34 -4.87
N PRO A 33 3.39 5.90 -4.09
CA PRO A 33 3.36 4.54 -3.56
C PRO A 33 3.43 3.51 -4.68
N ASP A 34 4.02 2.33 -4.39
CA ASP A 34 4.29 1.33 -5.43
C ASP A 34 3.17 0.33 -5.65
N ARG A 35 2.12 0.34 -4.84
CA ARG A 35 0.97 -0.55 -4.98
C ARG A 35 -0.34 0.19 -4.78
N ILE A 36 -1.38 -0.29 -5.47
CA ILE A 36 -2.77 0.12 -5.22
C ILE A 36 -3.53 -1.14 -4.84
N VAL A 37 -4.20 -1.12 -3.70
CA VAL A 37 -5.09 -2.19 -3.29
C VAL A 37 -6.51 -1.80 -3.67
N LEU A 38 -7.16 -2.68 -4.43
CA LEU A 38 -8.54 -2.51 -4.86
C LEU A 38 -9.37 -3.64 -4.26
N LEU A 39 -10.36 -3.31 -3.45
CA LEU A 39 -11.24 -4.28 -2.81
C LEU A 39 -12.69 -4.10 -3.29
N PRO A 40 -13.54 -5.12 -3.07
CA PRO A 40 -14.97 -5.01 -3.44
C PRO A 40 -15.62 -3.75 -2.88
N HIS A 41 -16.65 -3.29 -3.55
CA HIS A 41 -17.44 -2.10 -3.19
C HIS A 41 -16.67 -0.79 -3.35
N GLY A 42 -15.70 -0.78 -4.27
CA GLY A 42 -14.96 0.44 -4.58
C GLY A 42 -13.98 0.89 -3.50
N LYS A 43 -13.63 0.01 -2.57
CA LYS A 43 -12.64 0.34 -1.53
C LYS A 43 -11.26 0.29 -2.12
N MET A 44 -10.43 1.27 -1.80
CA MET A 44 -9.06 1.31 -2.32
C MET A 44 -8.12 2.02 -1.37
N ALA A 45 -6.83 1.73 -1.51
CA ALA A 45 -5.78 2.46 -0.81
C ALA A 45 -4.47 2.34 -1.57
N PHE A 46 -3.61 3.36 -1.41
CA PHE A 46 -2.24 3.30 -1.88
C PHE A 46 -1.38 2.65 -0.81
N ILE A 47 -0.44 1.81 -1.23
CA ILE A 47 0.44 1.10 -0.32
C ILE A 47 1.89 1.32 -0.74
N GLU A 48 2.73 1.76 0.19
CA GLU A 48 4.17 1.80 0.01
C GLU A 48 4.77 0.63 0.77
N LEU A 49 5.45 -0.26 0.05
CA LEU A 49 6.09 -1.42 0.66
C LEU A 49 7.56 -1.12 0.96
N LYS A 50 8.00 -1.51 2.15
CA LYS A 50 9.39 -1.38 2.57
C LYS A 50 9.87 -2.67 3.23
N ALA A 51 11.17 -2.95 3.13
CA ALA A 51 11.77 -4.04 3.89
C ALA A 51 11.64 -3.73 5.39
N PRO A 52 11.60 -4.74 6.24
CA PRO A 52 11.45 -4.52 7.68
C PRO A 52 12.47 -3.52 8.23
N GLY A 53 11.97 -2.54 8.97
CA GLY A 53 12.79 -1.51 9.58
C GLY A 53 13.21 -0.38 8.66
N LYS A 54 12.92 -0.48 7.36
CA LYS A 54 13.24 0.59 6.41
C LYS A 54 12.13 1.63 6.39
N LYS A 55 12.51 2.87 6.15
CA LYS A 55 11.58 3.99 6.11
C LYS A 55 11.44 4.53 4.69
N PRO A 56 10.29 5.11 4.35
CA PRO A 56 10.15 5.79 3.07
C PRO A 56 11.14 6.95 2.97
N ARG A 57 11.59 7.21 1.75
CA ARG A 57 12.46 8.36 1.49
C ARG A 57 11.66 9.66 1.66
N PRO A 58 12.35 10.80 1.92
CA PRO A 58 11.65 12.08 2.12
C PRO A 58 10.65 12.43 1.01
N LEU A 59 10.99 12.18 -0.24
CA LEU A 59 10.08 12.45 -1.36
C LEU A 59 8.83 11.56 -1.29
N GLN A 60 8.99 10.30 -0.89
CA GLN A 60 7.85 9.39 -0.73
C GLN A 60 6.93 9.86 0.39
N ILE A 61 7.51 10.30 1.51
CA ILE A 61 6.73 10.83 2.64
C ILE A 61 5.92 12.05 2.19
N ARG A 62 6.55 12.95 1.45
CA ARG A 62 5.89 14.16 0.94
C ARG A 62 4.71 13.79 0.04
N ARG A 63 4.91 12.81 -0.85
CA ARG A 63 3.87 12.39 -1.78
C ARG A 63 2.71 11.74 -1.05
N ILE A 64 3.01 10.87 -0.08
CA ILE A 64 1.98 10.23 0.74
C ILE A 64 1.14 11.29 1.46
N ARG A 65 1.78 12.30 2.05
CA ARG A 65 1.05 13.36 2.73
C ARG A 65 0.17 14.15 1.78
N GLN A 66 0.64 14.39 0.56
CA GLN A 66 -0.15 15.07 -0.46
C GLN A 66 -1.39 14.26 -0.82
N LEU A 67 -1.24 12.96 -1.02
CA LEU A 67 -2.36 12.07 -1.34
C LEU A 67 -3.38 12.05 -0.21
N GLN A 68 -2.91 11.97 1.04
CA GLN A 68 -3.79 11.99 2.21
C GLN A 68 -4.56 13.31 2.31
N LYS A 69 -3.92 14.42 2.00
CA LYS A 69 -4.59 15.73 1.99
C LYS A 69 -5.69 15.80 0.92
N LEU A 70 -5.50 15.09 -0.19
CA LEU A 70 -6.50 15.01 -1.24
C LEU A 70 -7.65 14.07 -0.87
N GLY A 71 -7.55 13.37 0.26
CA GLY A 71 -8.58 12.47 0.72
C GLY A 71 -8.36 11.00 0.41
N PHE A 72 -7.18 10.67 -0.13
CA PHE A 72 -6.86 9.27 -0.44
C PHE A 72 -6.20 8.58 0.73
N THR A 73 -6.49 7.29 0.89
CA THR A 73 -5.92 6.49 1.97
C THR A 73 -4.57 5.92 1.52
N CYS A 74 -3.55 6.09 2.35
CA CYS A 74 -2.21 5.60 2.08
C CYS A 74 -1.65 4.91 3.32
N TYR A 75 -0.96 3.80 3.12
CA TYR A 75 -0.28 3.07 4.18
C TYR A 75 1.15 2.75 3.78
N VAL A 76 2.02 2.65 4.78
CA VAL A 76 3.37 2.11 4.61
C VAL A 76 3.38 0.77 5.32
N ILE A 77 3.80 -0.28 4.63
CA ILE A 77 3.89 -1.63 5.19
C ILE A 77 5.35 -2.07 5.17
N ASP A 78 5.91 -2.32 6.35
CA ASP A 78 7.27 -2.84 6.50
C ASP A 78 7.31 -4.12 7.32
N ASP A 79 6.15 -4.72 7.62
CA ASP A 79 6.03 -5.96 8.37
C ASP A 79 4.77 -6.69 7.93
N VAL A 80 4.89 -8.01 7.69
CA VAL A 80 3.75 -8.82 7.26
C VAL A 80 2.61 -8.80 8.28
N GLN A 81 2.91 -8.58 9.55
CA GLN A 81 1.90 -8.55 10.61
C GLN A 81 0.95 -7.36 10.49
N GLN A 82 1.33 -6.33 9.75
CA GLN A 82 0.48 -5.15 9.54
C GLN A 82 -0.61 -5.39 8.52
N ILE A 83 -0.43 -6.37 7.62
CA ILE A 83 -1.28 -6.55 6.45
C ILE A 83 -2.75 -6.78 6.81
N GLY A 84 -3.01 -7.71 7.73
CA GLY A 84 -4.40 -8.06 8.09
C GLY A 84 -5.20 -6.87 8.60
N GLY A 85 -4.63 -6.11 9.54
CA GLY A 85 -5.29 -4.94 10.10
C GLY A 85 -5.53 -3.84 9.08
N ILE A 86 -4.55 -3.61 8.22
CA ILE A 86 -4.65 -2.59 7.17
C ILE A 86 -5.75 -2.94 6.17
N LEU A 87 -5.79 -4.19 5.71
CA LEU A 87 -6.83 -4.62 4.78
C LEU A 87 -8.23 -4.52 5.41
N SER A 88 -8.33 -4.84 6.70
CA SER A 88 -9.58 -4.69 7.42
C SER A 88 -10.03 -3.23 7.47
N GLU A 89 -9.11 -2.30 7.70
CA GLU A 89 -9.42 -0.86 7.69
C GLU A 89 -9.89 -0.39 6.32
N ILE A 90 -9.23 -0.83 5.26
CA ILE A 90 -9.61 -0.44 3.89
C ILE A 90 -11.02 -0.96 3.59
N GLN A 91 -11.28 -2.21 3.95
CA GLN A 91 -12.57 -2.84 3.69
C GLN A 91 -13.72 -2.15 4.41
N SER A 92 -13.49 -1.66 5.63
CA SER A 92 -14.53 -1.05 6.45
C SER A 92 -14.64 0.46 6.32
N SER A 93 -13.81 1.07 5.49
CA SER A 93 -13.80 2.52 5.32
C SER A 93 -15.00 3.04 4.51
#